data_c0118488c03ff7ca4eb2010933cd4efa
#
_entry.id   c0118488c03ff7ca4eb2010933cd4efa
#
_cell.length_a   1.000
_cell.length_b   1.000
_cell.length_c   1.000
_cell.angle_alpha   90.00
_cell.angle_beta   90.00
_cell.angle_gamma   90.00
#
_symmetry.space_group_name_H-M   'P 1'
#
loop_
_entity.id
_entity.type
_entity.pdbx_description
1 polymer ?
#
loop_
_entity_poly.entity_id
_entity_poly.type
_entity_poly.pdbx_seq_one_letter_code
_entity_poly.pdbx_strand_id
1 'polypeptide(L)'
;IKFHIHTNEPGKVITEALTFGELTKVKVENISLGHTEIFEQEEAEKAQPAPRFPYAEVNPDTEYGFVSVCAGKGLTDVFADLGCDNIVSGGQTMNPSTEDILAAVQATPAKNVFVLPNNKNIVMAAQQAAEIADRNVIVIPSRTVPQGISAMLAYDPDLDPASNTEAMNEALSSVATGQVTFAARDSD
;
A
#
# COMPACT_ATOMS: atom_id res chain seq x y z
N ILE A 1 30.50 -5.57 -19.36
CA ILE A 1 30.59 -5.03 -18.00
C ILE A 1 29.55 -3.93 -17.90
N LYS A 2 28.82 -3.85 -16.77
CA LYS A 2 27.82 -2.82 -16.49
C LYS A 2 28.32 -1.99 -15.32
N PHE A 3 28.36 -0.66 -15.51
CA PHE A 3 28.71 0.29 -14.45
C PHE A 3 27.46 1.10 -14.06
N HIS A 4 27.33 1.38 -12.77
CA HIS A 4 26.36 2.34 -12.23
C HIS A 4 27.13 3.28 -11.30
N ILE A 5 27.15 4.57 -11.63
CA ILE A 5 27.99 5.55 -10.93
C ILE A 5 27.18 6.81 -10.68
N HIS A 6 27.20 7.29 -9.43
CA HIS A 6 26.67 8.60 -9.05
C HIS A 6 27.80 9.63 -9.07
N THR A 7 27.65 10.68 -9.85
CA THR A 7 28.68 11.72 -10.00
C THR A 7 28.08 13.04 -10.45
N ASN A 8 28.71 14.14 -10.06
CA ASN A 8 28.39 15.46 -10.57
C ASN A 8 29.14 15.80 -11.88
N GLU A 9 30.04 14.91 -12.34
CA GLU A 9 30.86 15.10 -13.55
C GLU A 9 30.71 13.90 -14.51
N PRO A 10 29.51 13.66 -15.07
CA PRO A 10 29.24 12.48 -15.89
C PRO A 10 30.14 12.39 -17.13
N GLY A 11 30.53 13.54 -17.68
CA GLY A 11 31.45 13.57 -18.83
C GLY A 11 32.82 12.95 -18.54
N LYS A 12 33.38 13.16 -17.35
CA LYS A 12 34.65 12.51 -16.96
C LYS A 12 34.52 11.01 -16.85
N VAL A 13 33.42 10.53 -16.26
CA VAL A 13 33.14 9.09 -16.15
C VAL A 13 33.04 8.42 -17.50
N ILE A 14 32.34 9.06 -18.46
CA ILE A 14 32.19 8.54 -19.84
C ILE A 14 33.55 8.51 -20.52
N THR A 15 34.34 9.56 -20.40
CA THR A 15 35.69 9.63 -20.98
C THR A 15 36.62 8.53 -20.44
N GLU A 16 36.58 8.32 -19.14
CA GLU A 16 37.38 7.27 -18.51
C GLU A 16 36.89 5.87 -18.91
N ALA A 17 35.57 5.67 -18.97
CA ALA A 17 35.01 4.39 -19.38
C ALA A 17 35.37 4.00 -20.82
N LEU A 18 35.51 4.96 -21.73
CA LEU A 18 35.96 4.72 -23.12
C LEU A 18 37.39 4.22 -23.21
N THR A 19 38.23 4.44 -22.19
CA THR A 19 39.61 3.87 -22.15
C THR A 19 39.63 2.35 -21.96
N PHE A 20 38.52 1.78 -21.46
CA PHE A 20 38.34 0.34 -21.25
C PHE A 20 37.65 -0.37 -22.40
N GLY A 21 37.11 0.37 -23.37
CA GLY A 21 36.46 -0.18 -24.56
C GLY A 21 35.26 0.66 -25.03
N GLU A 22 34.57 0.16 -26.07
CA GLU A 22 33.40 0.83 -26.62
C GLU A 22 32.20 0.73 -25.69
N LEU A 23 31.44 1.83 -25.60
CA LEU A 23 30.21 1.90 -24.81
C LEU A 23 28.98 1.65 -25.70
N THR A 24 28.24 0.59 -25.45
CA THR A 24 27.06 0.20 -26.24
C THR A 24 25.78 0.89 -25.80
N LYS A 25 25.62 1.18 -24.50
CA LYS A 25 24.46 1.93 -23.96
C LYS A 25 24.98 2.84 -22.86
N VAL A 26 24.81 4.15 -23.04
CA VAL A 26 25.11 5.17 -22.04
C VAL A 26 23.80 5.85 -21.67
N LYS A 27 23.45 5.79 -20.37
CA LYS A 27 22.31 6.51 -19.81
C LYS A 27 22.83 7.47 -18.77
N VAL A 28 22.58 8.76 -18.95
CA VAL A 28 22.92 9.80 -17.99
C VAL A 28 21.62 10.44 -17.53
N GLU A 29 21.33 10.35 -16.24
CA GLU A 29 20.16 10.95 -15.62
C GLU A 29 20.62 11.93 -14.56
N ASN A 30 20.03 13.10 -14.56
CA ASN A 30 20.24 14.04 -13.46
C ASN A 30 19.29 13.68 -12.33
N ILE A 31 19.84 13.09 -11.26
CA ILE A 31 19.07 12.68 -10.09
C ILE A 31 18.34 13.87 -9.45
N SER A 32 18.94 15.07 -9.51
CA SER A 32 18.31 16.27 -8.98
C SER A 32 17.12 16.72 -9.81
N LEU A 33 17.14 16.56 -11.14
CA LEU A 33 16.00 16.86 -12.03
C LEU A 33 14.96 15.72 -12.01
N GLY A 34 15.40 14.49 -12.00
CA GLY A 34 14.50 13.33 -11.84
C GLY A 34 13.75 13.35 -10.51
N HIS A 35 14.38 13.83 -9.44
CA HIS A 35 13.68 14.11 -8.19
C HIS A 35 12.65 15.24 -8.35
N THR A 36 12.95 16.29 -9.08
CA THR A 36 12.01 17.42 -9.27
C THR A 36 10.85 17.03 -10.18
N GLU A 37 11.09 16.29 -11.28
CA GLU A 37 10.00 15.80 -12.16
C GLU A 37 9.17 14.68 -11.51
N ILE A 38 9.79 13.81 -10.70
CA ILE A 38 9.08 12.82 -9.90
C ILE A 38 8.32 13.51 -8.78
N PHE A 39 8.90 14.52 -8.12
CA PHE A 39 8.20 15.33 -7.12
C PHE A 39 7.08 16.18 -7.73
N GLU A 40 7.26 16.75 -8.93
CA GLU A 40 6.20 17.50 -9.62
C GLU A 40 5.09 16.57 -10.15
N GLN A 41 5.41 15.34 -10.61
CA GLN A 41 4.42 14.33 -10.96
C GLN A 41 3.80 13.69 -9.70
N GLU A 42 4.58 13.42 -8.66
CA GLU A 42 4.07 12.96 -7.37
C GLU A 42 3.31 14.07 -6.64
N GLU A 43 3.67 15.35 -6.79
CA GLU A 43 2.88 16.47 -6.28
C GLU A 43 1.64 16.74 -7.14
N ALA A 44 1.68 16.51 -8.44
CA ALA A 44 0.48 16.59 -9.30
C ALA A 44 -0.46 15.39 -9.09
N GLU A 45 0.06 14.19 -8.77
CA GLU A 45 -0.74 13.05 -8.33
C GLU A 45 -1.13 13.16 -6.84
N LYS A 46 -0.29 13.79 -6.01
CA LYS A 46 -0.61 14.19 -4.63
C LYS A 46 -1.50 15.44 -4.54
N ALA A 47 -1.67 16.18 -5.63
CA ALA A 47 -2.62 17.30 -5.73
C ALA A 47 -4.07 16.86 -5.93
N GLN A 48 -4.36 15.56 -6.05
CA GLN A 48 -5.59 15.04 -5.47
C GLN A 48 -5.32 14.92 -3.97
N PRO A 49 -5.96 15.73 -3.11
CA PRO A 49 -5.78 15.56 -1.69
C PRO A 49 -6.12 14.12 -1.39
N ALA A 50 -5.13 13.36 -0.89
CA ALA A 50 -5.42 12.07 -0.29
C ALA A 50 -6.65 12.27 0.60
N PRO A 51 -7.69 11.44 0.55
CA PRO A 51 -8.88 11.65 1.34
C PRO A 51 -8.40 11.91 2.76
N ARG A 52 -8.57 13.16 3.20
CA ARG A 52 -8.17 13.55 4.55
C ARG A 52 -9.11 12.78 5.45
N PHE A 53 -8.61 11.72 6.05
CA PHE A 53 -9.34 10.98 7.06
C PHE A 53 -9.40 11.86 8.31
N PRO A 54 -10.54 12.52 8.60
CA PRO A 54 -10.64 13.33 9.80
C PRO A 54 -10.65 12.40 11.01
N TYR A 55 -9.87 12.74 12.04
CA TYR A 55 -9.92 12.00 13.30
C TYR A 55 -11.36 11.91 13.82
N ALA A 56 -11.75 10.72 14.22
CA ALA A 56 -13.03 10.44 14.86
C ALA A 56 -12.80 9.79 16.23
N GLU A 57 -13.47 10.30 17.25
CA GLU A 57 -13.47 9.64 18.55
C GLU A 57 -14.11 8.27 18.47
N VAL A 58 -13.63 7.34 19.29
CA VAL A 58 -14.20 5.99 19.35
C VAL A 58 -15.64 6.06 19.88
N ASN A 59 -16.57 5.60 19.08
CA ASN A 59 -17.97 5.46 19.48
C ASN A 59 -18.12 4.17 20.32
N PRO A 60 -18.52 4.25 21.59
CA PRO A 60 -18.68 3.07 22.45
C PRO A 60 -19.75 2.09 21.94
N ASP A 61 -20.66 2.52 21.09
CA ASP A 61 -21.71 1.67 20.52
C ASP A 61 -21.27 0.97 19.21
N THR A 62 -20.11 1.34 18.65
CA THR A 62 -19.55 0.74 17.44
C THR A 62 -18.44 -0.23 17.82
N GLU A 63 -18.73 -1.53 17.75
CA GLU A 63 -17.80 -2.56 18.18
C GLU A 63 -16.68 -2.78 17.14
N TYR A 64 -17.04 -2.81 15.87
CA TYR A 64 -16.13 -3.15 14.76
C TYR A 64 -16.11 -2.06 13.69
N GLY A 65 -14.95 -1.89 13.07
CA GLY A 65 -14.76 -1.08 11.88
C GLY A 65 -13.69 -1.68 10.98
N PHE A 66 -13.66 -1.26 9.73
CA PHE A 66 -12.81 -1.84 8.70
C PHE A 66 -12.06 -0.77 7.92
N VAL A 67 -10.77 -0.99 7.75
CA VAL A 67 -9.89 -0.21 6.88
C VAL A 67 -9.28 -1.13 5.84
N SER A 68 -9.43 -0.80 4.57
CA SER A 68 -8.85 -1.58 3.47
C SER A 68 -7.88 -0.73 2.66
N VAL A 69 -6.87 -1.37 2.09
CA VAL A 69 -5.98 -0.74 1.11
C VAL A 69 -6.28 -1.32 -0.26
N CYS A 70 -6.62 -0.46 -1.22
CA CYS A 70 -6.79 -0.89 -2.60
C CYS A 70 -6.58 0.28 -3.57
N ALA A 71 -6.43 -0.02 -4.87
CA ALA A 71 -6.28 0.95 -5.93
C ALA A 71 -7.41 0.82 -6.96
N GLY A 72 -7.88 1.98 -7.41
CA GLY A 72 -8.88 2.07 -8.46
C GLY A 72 -10.32 2.04 -7.94
N LYS A 73 -11.17 2.84 -8.61
CA LYS A 73 -12.55 3.09 -8.19
C LYS A 73 -13.38 1.80 -8.02
N GLY A 74 -13.25 0.85 -8.94
CA GLY A 74 -14.04 -0.39 -8.87
C GLY A 74 -13.76 -1.22 -7.61
N LEU A 75 -12.49 -1.31 -7.17
CA LEU A 75 -12.16 -2.02 -5.94
C LEU A 75 -12.58 -1.23 -4.69
N THR A 76 -12.46 0.10 -4.74
CA THR A 76 -12.99 0.98 -3.68
C THR A 76 -14.49 0.77 -3.50
N ASP A 77 -15.24 0.75 -4.59
CA ASP A 77 -16.69 0.52 -4.54
C ASP A 77 -17.00 -0.87 -3.95
N VAL A 78 -16.27 -1.92 -4.33
CA VAL A 78 -16.45 -3.28 -3.78
C VAL A 78 -16.20 -3.33 -2.27
N PHE A 79 -15.10 -2.74 -1.78
CA PHE A 79 -14.82 -2.75 -0.34
C PHE A 79 -15.82 -1.90 0.45
N ALA A 80 -16.28 -0.78 -0.11
CA ALA A 80 -17.34 0.02 0.51
C ALA A 80 -18.66 -0.76 0.59
N ASP A 81 -19.06 -1.48 -0.47
CA ASP A 81 -20.24 -2.33 -0.49
C ASP A 81 -20.15 -3.50 0.50
N LEU A 82 -18.93 -4.00 0.79
CA LEU A 82 -18.67 -5.00 1.82
C LEU A 82 -18.69 -4.44 3.25
N GLY A 83 -18.89 -3.13 3.42
CA GLY A 83 -18.95 -2.49 4.74
C GLY A 83 -17.61 -1.96 5.25
N CYS A 84 -16.64 -1.71 4.38
CA CYS A 84 -15.40 -1.06 4.78
C CYS A 84 -15.63 0.44 5.02
N ASP A 85 -15.26 0.93 6.22
CA ASP A 85 -15.50 2.32 6.63
C ASP A 85 -14.57 3.30 5.93
N ASN A 86 -13.28 2.93 5.84
CA ASN A 86 -12.27 3.76 5.23
C ASN A 86 -11.39 2.96 4.27
N ILE A 87 -11.08 3.56 3.13
CA ILE A 87 -10.28 2.92 2.10
C ILE A 87 -9.08 3.80 1.77
N VAL A 88 -7.90 3.27 2.04
CA VAL A 88 -6.62 3.92 1.73
C VAL A 88 -6.24 3.60 0.30
N SER A 89 -6.00 4.63 -0.51
CA SER A 89 -5.53 4.44 -1.88
C SER A 89 -4.09 3.91 -1.87
N GLY A 90 -3.88 2.77 -2.49
CA GLY A 90 -2.56 2.15 -2.59
C GLY A 90 -2.61 0.81 -3.29
N GLY A 91 -1.46 0.34 -3.75
CA GLY A 91 -1.41 -0.90 -4.52
C GLY A 91 0.00 -1.24 -5.00
N GLN A 92 0.11 -1.79 -6.20
CA GLN A 92 1.37 -2.33 -6.71
C GLN A 92 2.46 -1.30 -6.98
N THR A 93 2.09 -0.07 -7.32
CA THR A 93 3.02 1.00 -7.71
C THR A 93 3.19 2.07 -6.64
N MET A 94 2.24 2.19 -5.72
CA MET A 94 2.25 3.19 -4.66
C MET A 94 1.79 2.55 -3.35
N ASN A 95 2.74 2.36 -2.42
CA ASN A 95 2.43 1.84 -1.10
C ASN A 95 2.08 3.02 -0.19
N PRO A 96 0.93 2.99 0.51
CA PRO A 96 0.61 3.98 1.51
C PRO A 96 1.64 3.94 2.66
N SER A 97 1.89 5.07 3.26
CA SER A 97 2.73 5.18 4.45
C SER A 97 2.02 4.60 5.67
N THR A 98 2.78 4.35 6.74
CA THR A 98 2.22 4.00 8.06
C THR A 98 1.26 5.10 8.55
N GLU A 99 1.57 6.37 8.27
CA GLU A 99 0.76 7.53 8.64
C GLU A 99 -0.58 7.57 7.90
N ASP A 100 -0.61 7.21 6.61
CA ASP A 100 -1.86 7.14 5.83
C ASP A 100 -2.81 6.08 6.39
N ILE A 101 -2.27 4.91 6.75
CA ILE A 101 -3.04 3.82 7.34
C ILE A 101 -3.52 4.20 8.74
N LEU A 102 -2.65 4.80 9.55
CA LEU A 102 -3.00 5.28 10.88
C LEU A 102 -4.12 6.32 10.84
N ALA A 103 -4.04 7.28 9.91
CA ALA A 103 -5.08 8.29 9.74
C ALA A 103 -6.43 7.66 9.39
N ALA A 104 -6.47 6.66 8.51
CA ALA A 104 -7.70 5.94 8.18
C ALA A 104 -8.25 5.16 9.38
N VAL A 105 -7.38 4.51 10.15
CA VAL A 105 -7.75 3.83 11.40
C VAL A 105 -8.35 4.81 12.40
N GLN A 106 -7.69 5.95 12.61
CA GLN A 106 -8.14 6.97 13.56
C GLN A 106 -9.42 7.71 13.10
N ALA A 107 -9.75 7.64 11.82
CA ALA A 107 -11.02 8.13 11.30
C ALA A 107 -12.17 7.11 11.39
N THR A 108 -11.89 5.88 11.79
CA THR A 108 -12.89 4.81 11.93
C THR A 108 -13.38 4.78 13.38
N PRO A 109 -14.62 5.21 13.69
CA PRO A 109 -15.09 5.41 15.06
C PRO A 109 -15.51 4.09 15.74
N ALA A 110 -14.66 3.07 15.70
CA ALA A 110 -14.92 1.75 16.26
C ALA A 110 -13.90 1.37 17.34
N LYS A 111 -14.31 0.51 18.27
CA LYS A 111 -13.44 -0.03 19.33
C LYS A 111 -12.36 -0.93 18.76
N ASN A 112 -12.76 -1.79 17.83
CA ASN A 112 -11.88 -2.75 17.15
C ASN A 112 -11.86 -2.44 15.67
N VAL A 113 -10.69 -2.15 15.11
CA VAL A 113 -10.55 -1.83 13.68
C VAL A 113 -9.73 -2.93 13.00
N PHE A 114 -10.37 -3.64 12.09
CA PHE A 114 -9.70 -4.60 11.22
C PHE A 114 -9.04 -3.87 10.04
N VAL A 115 -7.77 -4.14 9.80
CA VAL A 115 -7.01 -3.58 8.69
C VAL A 115 -6.66 -4.66 7.68
N LEU A 116 -7.03 -4.44 6.41
CA LEU A 116 -6.81 -5.33 5.27
C LEU A 116 -5.80 -4.70 4.32
N PRO A 117 -4.50 -5.02 4.42
CA PRO A 117 -3.46 -4.42 3.59
C PRO A 117 -3.53 -4.78 2.10
N ASN A 118 -4.04 -5.99 1.76
CA ASN A 118 -4.23 -6.50 0.40
C ASN A 118 -2.98 -6.53 -0.48
N ASN A 119 -1.81 -6.33 0.12
CA ASN A 119 -0.52 -6.35 -0.53
C ASN A 119 0.57 -6.74 0.49
N LYS A 120 1.43 -7.69 0.12
CA LYS A 120 2.52 -8.17 0.99
C LYS A 120 3.46 -7.05 1.47
N ASN A 121 3.65 -6.01 0.66
CA ASN A 121 4.55 -4.90 0.97
C ASN A 121 3.93 -3.89 1.96
N ILE A 122 2.62 -3.93 2.14
CA ILE A 122 1.87 -3.01 3.00
C ILE A 122 1.63 -3.61 4.39
N VAL A 123 1.71 -4.94 4.53
CA VAL A 123 1.44 -5.63 5.83
C VAL A 123 2.27 -5.04 6.96
N MET A 124 3.56 -4.78 6.73
CA MET A 124 4.46 -4.22 7.76
C MET A 124 4.04 -2.79 8.17
N ALA A 125 3.68 -1.94 7.21
CA ALA A 125 3.20 -0.59 7.50
C ALA A 125 1.89 -0.61 8.30
N ALA A 126 0.98 -1.55 7.98
CA ALA A 126 -0.26 -1.75 8.72
C ALA A 126 0.01 -2.22 10.18
N GLN A 127 0.98 -3.12 10.37
CA GLN A 127 1.37 -3.57 11.71
C GLN A 127 1.98 -2.44 12.54
N GLN A 128 2.84 -1.61 11.93
CA GLN A 128 3.38 -0.41 12.60
C GLN A 128 2.29 0.60 12.94
N ALA A 129 1.31 0.82 12.07
CA ALA A 129 0.17 1.69 12.35
C ALA A 129 -0.65 1.14 13.53
N ALA A 130 -0.83 -0.18 13.63
CA ALA A 130 -1.55 -0.82 14.72
C ALA A 130 -0.85 -0.60 16.08
N GLU A 131 0.50 -0.62 16.13
CA GLU A 131 1.27 -0.42 17.36
C GLU A 131 1.14 1.00 17.95
N ILE A 132 0.90 2.00 17.10
CA ILE A 132 0.85 3.42 17.52
C ILE A 132 -0.57 4.00 17.52
N ALA A 133 -1.57 3.20 17.16
CA ALA A 133 -2.96 3.62 17.15
C ALA A 133 -3.52 3.80 18.58
N ASP A 134 -4.50 4.70 18.72
CA ASP A 134 -5.19 5.00 19.98
C ASP A 134 -6.38 4.07 20.29
N ARG A 135 -6.58 3.06 19.43
CA ARG A 135 -7.67 2.08 19.54
C ARG A 135 -7.16 0.68 19.22
N ASN A 136 -8.00 -0.34 19.49
CA ASN A 136 -7.60 -1.71 19.19
C ASN A 136 -7.59 -1.94 17.67
N VAL A 137 -6.43 -2.27 17.12
CA VAL A 137 -6.25 -2.51 15.69
C VAL A 137 -5.78 -3.94 15.45
N ILE A 138 -6.48 -4.64 14.59
CA ILE A 138 -6.21 -6.03 14.23
C ILE A 138 -5.87 -6.10 12.74
N VAL A 139 -4.62 -6.40 12.44
CA VAL A 139 -4.18 -6.54 11.04
C VAL A 139 -4.46 -7.96 10.56
N ILE A 140 -5.31 -8.08 9.56
CA ILE A 140 -5.55 -9.32 8.80
C ILE A 140 -4.56 -9.33 7.64
N PRO A 141 -3.53 -10.19 7.63
CA PRO A 141 -2.37 -10.06 6.74
C PRO A 141 -2.66 -10.50 5.30
N SER A 142 -3.72 -9.94 4.71
CA SER A 142 -4.10 -10.17 3.31
C SER A 142 -2.99 -9.64 2.38
N ARG A 143 -2.57 -10.47 1.44
CA ARG A 143 -1.48 -10.17 0.50
C ARG A 143 -2.00 -9.84 -0.90
N THR A 144 -3.28 -10.05 -1.13
CA THR A 144 -3.96 -9.81 -2.40
C THR A 144 -5.37 -9.31 -2.14
N VAL A 145 -5.93 -8.58 -3.09
CA VAL A 145 -7.31 -8.08 -3.02
C VAL A 145 -8.34 -9.21 -2.86
N PRO A 146 -8.27 -10.33 -3.61
CA PRO A 146 -9.19 -11.46 -3.40
C PRO A 146 -9.14 -12.03 -1.98
N GLN A 147 -7.96 -12.07 -1.36
CA GLN A 147 -7.84 -12.46 0.05
C GLN A 147 -8.58 -11.50 0.97
N GLY A 148 -8.41 -10.17 0.77
CA GLY A 148 -9.13 -9.18 1.56
C GLY A 148 -10.65 -9.27 1.43
N ILE A 149 -11.14 -9.49 0.22
CA ILE A 149 -12.58 -9.72 -0.03
C ILE A 149 -13.06 -10.97 0.72
N SER A 150 -12.32 -12.09 0.62
CA SER A 150 -12.67 -13.32 1.32
C SER A 150 -12.67 -13.16 2.84
N ALA A 151 -11.72 -12.41 3.38
CA ALA A 151 -11.67 -12.08 4.80
C ALA A 151 -12.90 -11.25 5.24
N MET A 152 -13.29 -10.24 4.46
CA MET A 152 -14.50 -9.44 4.75
C MET A 152 -15.77 -10.30 4.75
N LEU A 153 -15.88 -11.27 3.83
CA LEU A 153 -17.02 -12.18 3.75
C LEU A 153 -17.06 -13.21 4.89
N ALA A 154 -15.95 -13.47 5.54
CA ALA A 154 -15.86 -14.38 6.69
C ALA A 154 -16.10 -13.70 8.04
N TYR A 155 -16.24 -12.36 8.05
CA TYR A 155 -16.57 -11.61 9.25
C TYR A 155 -18.01 -11.88 9.70
N ASP A 156 -18.18 -12.06 11.01
CA ASP A 156 -19.48 -12.23 11.65
C ASP A 156 -19.62 -11.21 12.81
N PRO A 157 -20.62 -10.32 12.77
CA PRO A 157 -20.82 -9.30 13.80
C PRO A 157 -21.14 -9.85 15.18
N ASP A 158 -21.61 -11.09 15.28
CA ASP A 158 -22.00 -11.74 16.52
C ASP A 158 -20.81 -12.43 17.22
N LEU A 159 -19.64 -12.53 16.57
CA LEU A 159 -18.43 -13.11 17.13
C LEU A 159 -17.55 -12.05 17.82
N ASP A 160 -16.78 -12.49 18.80
CA ASP A 160 -15.77 -11.67 19.45
C ASP A 160 -14.55 -11.40 18.52
N PRO A 161 -13.68 -10.38 18.85
CA PRO A 161 -12.58 -10.01 17.98
C PRO A 161 -11.59 -11.14 17.69
N ALA A 162 -11.36 -12.06 18.63
CA ALA A 162 -10.42 -13.17 18.44
C ALA A 162 -10.99 -14.22 17.48
N SER A 163 -12.26 -14.58 17.65
CA SER A 163 -12.97 -15.52 16.78
C SER A 163 -13.07 -14.99 15.34
N ASN A 164 -13.39 -13.69 15.19
CA ASN A 164 -13.38 -13.02 13.89
C ASN A 164 -11.97 -13.03 13.25
N THR A 165 -10.93 -12.75 14.05
CA THR A 165 -9.55 -12.80 13.56
C THR A 165 -9.19 -14.18 13.03
N GLU A 166 -9.59 -15.23 13.73
CA GLU A 166 -9.35 -16.61 13.31
C GLU A 166 -10.09 -16.93 12.01
N ALA A 167 -11.40 -16.65 11.94
CA ALA A 167 -12.22 -16.90 10.76
C ALA A 167 -11.71 -16.14 9.52
N MET A 168 -11.37 -14.87 9.69
CA MET A 168 -10.83 -14.04 8.60
C MET A 168 -9.46 -14.55 8.12
N ASN A 169 -8.58 -14.99 9.03
CA ASN A 169 -7.29 -15.57 8.67
C ASN A 169 -7.42 -16.94 7.98
N GLU A 170 -8.37 -17.78 8.40
CA GLU A 170 -8.68 -19.03 7.73
C GLU A 170 -9.14 -18.76 6.29
N ALA A 171 -10.00 -17.78 6.10
CA ALA A 171 -10.48 -17.35 4.78
C ALA A 171 -9.34 -16.94 3.84
N LEU A 172 -8.27 -16.28 4.35
CA LEU A 172 -7.09 -15.98 3.52
C LEU A 172 -6.43 -17.22 2.95
N SER A 173 -6.40 -18.30 3.74
CA SER A 173 -5.72 -19.54 3.37
C SER A 173 -6.46 -20.31 2.27
N SER A 174 -7.75 -20.11 2.14
CA SER A 174 -8.60 -20.75 1.13
C SER A 174 -8.49 -20.11 -0.27
N VAL A 175 -7.87 -18.92 -0.37
CA VAL A 175 -7.81 -18.13 -1.62
C VAL A 175 -6.51 -18.40 -2.36
N ALA A 176 -6.60 -18.96 -3.57
CA ALA A 176 -5.51 -18.97 -4.54
C ALA A 176 -5.64 -17.76 -5.47
N THR A 177 -4.60 -16.94 -5.55
CA THR A 177 -4.59 -15.74 -6.39
C THR A 177 -3.63 -15.90 -7.55
N GLY A 178 -4.13 -15.75 -8.77
CA GLY A 178 -3.34 -15.59 -9.99
C GLY A 178 -3.32 -14.13 -10.41
N GLN A 179 -2.18 -13.63 -10.88
CA GLN A 179 -2.02 -12.27 -11.34
C GLN A 179 -1.32 -12.25 -12.70
N VAL A 180 -1.95 -11.56 -13.65
CA VAL A 180 -1.35 -11.30 -14.96
C VAL A 180 -0.97 -9.81 -15.00
N THR A 181 0.28 -9.53 -15.33
CA THR A 181 0.81 -8.17 -15.41
C THR A 181 1.75 -8.03 -16.60
N PHE A 182 2.00 -6.81 -17.00
CA PHE A 182 3.00 -6.51 -18.02
C PHE A 182 4.35 -6.24 -17.35
N ALA A 183 5.43 -6.78 -17.93
CA ALA A 183 6.76 -6.41 -17.52
C ALA A 183 7.03 -4.95 -17.90
N ALA A 184 7.47 -4.14 -16.94
CA ALA A 184 7.87 -2.75 -17.20
C ALA A 184 9.20 -2.65 -17.97
N ARG A 185 9.89 -3.78 -18.18
CA ARG A 185 11.15 -3.90 -18.96
C ARG A 185 11.06 -5.13 -19.81
N ASP A 186 11.52 -5.02 -21.06
CA ASP A 186 11.77 -6.18 -21.89
C ASP A 186 12.81 -7.06 -21.19
N SER A 187 12.41 -8.28 -20.87
CA SER A 187 13.34 -9.31 -20.40
C SER A 187 13.82 -10.08 -21.60
N ASP A 188 15.09 -9.90 -21.96
CA ASP A 188 15.79 -10.79 -22.89
C ASP A 188 15.94 -12.20 -22.28
#